data_63677648a519094fef102cf979f93236
#
_entry.id   63677648a519094fef102cf979f93236
#
_cell.length_a   1.000
_cell.length_b   1.000
_cell.length_c   1.000
_cell.angle_alpha   90.00
_cell.angle_beta   90.00
_cell.angle_gamma   90.00
#
_symmetry.space_group_name_H-M   'P 1'
#
loop_
_entity.id
_entity.type
_entity.pdbx_description
1 polymer ?
#
loop_
_entity_poly.entity_id
_entity_poly.type
_entity_poly.pdbx_seq_one_letter_code
_entity_poly.pdbx_strand_id
1 'polypeptide(L)'
;MKKLTIHHIGPIKHVELMLKRINVVIGPQSAGKSCILKIACFCAWAEKRIQLEQGKNGFADFEYVKENLLVFHKLSGFLHEDSRIEYKSDFLSFAIDFAQESFNLRWGNVQKRFNYKRPRVSYIPAERNLVSSIPNWFDVKMDSTNLKSFIADWAYAHKLCGDDATLPVLNLNVSFFYDKQTDNDYILLDDGKKMKLTDASSGLQSVIPMWVYLDYLFRKQYSPYEMLSSKTETENEEIAQHIYESKFKNTVKQVGENGEVFIGKFGLTKRMFASKEDFEEFKQLVSAYTQTSHSDIYLEEPEQNLFPLTQVELVYELLKNTALHNDNLFIATHSPYILYALNNCMLGYKVKDKIPADVSELRDNESSWVNPKDVAVWEIQDGEFSSMVDKKNMTLQDADGLIRGNYFDRVMKLIMTDFSNYSTFYD
;
A
#
# COMPACT_ATOMS: atom_id res chain seq x y z
N MET A 1 -7.09 -8.81 -11.30
CA MET A 1 -5.67 -8.75 -11.76
C MET A 1 -5.35 -7.31 -12.08
N LYS A 2 -4.28 -6.72 -11.48
CA LYS A 2 -3.89 -5.32 -11.72
C LYS A 2 -2.61 -5.27 -12.56
N LYS A 3 -2.59 -4.45 -13.61
CA LYS A 3 -1.41 -4.22 -14.47
C LYS A 3 -1.09 -2.73 -14.49
N LEU A 4 0.19 -2.39 -14.33
CA LEU A 4 0.70 -1.03 -14.43
C LEU A 4 1.83 -1.00 -15.46
N THR A 5 1.75 -0.07 -16.42
CA THR A 5 2.82 0.22 -17.38
C THR A 5 3.24 1.67 -17.22
N ILE A 6 4.54 1.91 -17.12
CA ILE A 6 5.13 3.26 -17.01
C ILE A 6 6.14 3.43 -18.12
N HIS A 7 6.03 4.53 -18.82
CA HIS A 7 6.91 4.87 -19.94
C HIS A 7 7.46 6.28 -19.77
N HIS A 8 8.78 6.43 -19.83
CA HIS A 8 9.57 7.65 -19.74
C HIS A 8 9.16 8.59 -18.61
N ILE A 9 9.27 8.15 -17.35
CA ILE A 9 9.05 9.01 -16.15
C ILE A 9 10.26 8.92 -15.23
N GLY A 10 10.96 10.04 -15.06
CA GLY A 10 12.20 10.12 -14.30
C GLY A 10 13.26 9.18 -14.87
N PRO A 11 13.92 8.34 -14.04
CA PRO A 11 14.91 7.39 -14.55
C PRO A 11 14.28 6.16 -15.23
N ILE A 12 12.95 6.02 -15.22
CA ILE A 12 12.26 4.88 -15.84
C ILE A 12 12.14 5.11 -17.34
N LYS A 13 12.67 4.19 -18.14
CA LYS A 13 12.47 4.15 -19.58
C LYS A 13 11.17 3.41 -19.92
N HIS A 14 11.08 2.16 -19.50
CA HIS A 14 9.87 1.35 -19.67
C HIS A 14 9.81 0.23 -18.62
N VAL A 15 8.67 0.12 -17.92
CA VAL A 15 8.41 -0.98 -17.00
C VAL A 15 6.95 -1.43 -17.10
N GLU A 16 6.74 -2.73 -16.97
CA GLU A 16 5.43 -3.36 -16.93
C GLU A 16 5.34 -4.24 -15.69
N LEU A 17 4.36 -3.97 -14.82
CA LEU A 17 4.15 -4.70 -13.58
C LEU A 17 2.80 -5.42 -13.60
N MET A 18 2.84 -6.72 -13.33
CA MET A 18 1.65 -7.50 -13.00
C MET A 18 1.52 -7.56 -11.48
N LEU A 19 0.79 -6.59 -10.92
CA LEU A 19 0.68 -6.41 -9.47
C LEU A 19 -0.03 -7.61 -8.81
N LYS A 20 0.56 -8.06 -7.73
CA LYS A 20 0.08 -9.11 -6.84
C LYS A 20 -0.35 -8.52 -5.49
N ARG A 21 -0.69 -9.38 -4.54
CA ARG A 21 -0.99 -8.94 -3.17
C ARG A 21 0.25 -8.35 -2.48
N ILE A 22 1.41 -9.00 -2.64
CA ILE A 22 2.70 -8.52 -2.12
C ILE A 22 3.61 -8.22 -3.30
N ASN A 23 4.11 -6.99 -3.36
CA ASN A 23 4.96 -6.48 -4.44
C ASN A 23 6.24 -5.89 -3.85
N VAL A 24 7.38 -6.21 -4.44
CA VAL A 24 8.67 -5.67 -4.00
C VAL A 24 9.47 -5.21 -5.21
N VAL A 25 10.01 -4.00 -5.15
CA VAL A 25 10.95 -3.48 -6.15
C VAL A 25 12.29 -3.23 -5.47
N ILE A 26 13.34 -3.83 -6.03
CA ILE A 26 14.74 -3.61 -5.64
C ILE A 26 15.53 -2.98 -6.79
N GLY A 27 16.73 -2.52 -6.50
CA GLY A 27 17.66 -1.97 -7.49
C GLY A 27 18.59 -0.92 -6.89
N PRO A 28 19.56 -0.40 -7.68
CA PRO A 28 20.46 0.64 -7.25
C PRO A 28 19.76 1.91 -6.77
N GLN A 29 20.48 2.75 -6.05
CA GLN A 29 19.98 4.07 -5.68
C GLN A 29 19.64 4.88 -6.94
N SER A 30 18.60 5.71 -6.88
CA SER A 30 18.12 6.54 -7.99
C SER A 30 17.64 5.77 -9.25
N ALA A 31 17.47 4.45 -9.19
CA ALA A 31 16.99 3.65 -10.32
C ALA A 31 15.49 3.82 -10.64
N GLY A 32 14.70 4.52 -9.79
CA GLY A 32 13.28 4.77 -10.02
C GLY A 32 12.32 3.97 -9.15
N LYS A 33 12.79 3.23 -8.13
CA LYS A 33 11.93 2.44 -7.21
C LYS A 33 10.82 3.27 -6.57
N SER A 34 11.17 4.40 -5.93
CA SER A 34 10.19 5.32 -5.33
C SER A 34 9.25 5.93 -6.35
N CYS A 35 9.73 6.18 -7.58
CA CYS A 35 8.89 6.67 -8.66
C CYS A 35 7.81 5.64 -9.03
N ILE A 36 8.18 4.36 -9.20
CA ILE A 36 7.23 3.26 -9.43
C ILE A 36 6.20 3.18 -8.30
N LEU A 37 6.65 3.23 -7.05
CA LEU A 37 5.79 3.13 -5.86
C LEU A 37 4.76 4.27 -5.82
N LYS A 38 5.20 5.52 -6.06
CA LYS A 38 4.35 6.72 -6.09
C LYS A 38 3.30 6.65 -7.20
N ILE A 39 3.70 6.24 -8.40
CA ILE A 39 2.78 6.07 -9.54
C ILE A 39 1.76 4.96 -9.24
N ALA A 40 2.21 3.83 -8.68
CA ALA A 40 1.30 2.73 -8.32
C ALA A 40 0.29 3.16 -7.23
N CYS A 41 0.73 3.93 -6.24
CA CYS A 41 -0.14 4.52 -5.21
C CYS A 41 -1.18 5.45 -5.83
N PHE A 42 -0.76 6.37 -6.70
CA PHE A 42 -1.68 7.23 -7.43
C PHE A 42 -2.69 6.44 -8.24
N CYS A 43 -2.27 5.39 -8.96
CA CYS A 43 -3.18 4.57 -9.77
C CYS A 43 -4.24 3.87 -8.91
N ALA A 44 -3.88 3.35 -7.73
CA ALA A 44 -4.84 2.76 -6.79
C ALA A 44 -5.80 3.81 -6.21
N TRP A 45 -5.29 5.00 -5.90
CA TRP A 45 -6.10 6.13 -5.45
C TRP A 45 -7.07 6.60 -6.55
N ALA A 46 -6.60 6.73 -7.79
CA ALA A 46 -7.42 7.13 -8.94
C ALA A 46 -8.53 6.10 -9.20
N GLU A 47 -8.20 4.80 -9.20
CA GLU A 47 -9.21 3.73 -9.30
C GLU A 47 -10.26 3.87 -8.20
N LYS A 48 -9.85 4.07 -6.94
CA LYS A 48 -10.78 4.29 -5.83
C LYS A 48 -11.70 5.48 -6.07
N ARG A 49 -11.16 6.64 -6.45
CA ARG A 49 -11.96 7.84 -6.72
C ARG A 49 -12.98 7.61 -7.84
N ILE A 50 -12.54 7.05 -8.97
CA ILE A 50 -13.40 6.74 -10.12
C ILE A 50 -14.51 5.76 -9.72
N GLN A 51 -14.21 4.74 -8.90
CA GLN A 51 -15.19 3.80 -8.41
C GLN A 51 -16.22 4.47 -7.47
N LEU A 52 -15.80 5.28 -6.53
CA LEU A 52 -16.71 5.96 -5.59
C LEU A 52 -17.59 6.99 -6.30
N GLU A 53 -17.06 7.70 -7.27
CA GLU A 53 -17.75 8.73 -8.05
C GLU A 53 -18.52 8.16 -9.25
N GLN A 54 -18.33 6.88 -9.56
CA GLN A 54 -18.91 6.18 -10.72
C GLN A 54 -18.69 6.92 -12.05
N GLY A 55 -17.59 7.67 -12.16
CA GLY A 55 -17.24 8.52 -13.30
C GLY A 55 -15.82 9.03 -13.25
N LYS A 56 -15.36 9.70 -14.29
CA LYS A 56 -14.03 10.31 -14.31
C LYS A 56 -13.98 11.71 -13.66
N ASN A 57 -15.13 12.34 -13.44
CA ASN A 57 -15.30 13.64 -12.74
C ASN A 57 -14.05 14.56 -12.78
N GLY A 58 -13.33 14.72 -11.64
CA GLY A 58 -12.12 15.54 -11.57
C GLY A 58 -11.06 15.19 -12.61
N PHE A 59 -10.93 13.91 -12.99
CA PHE A 59 -9.97 13.46 -14.03
C PHE A 59 -10.37 13.90 -15.46
N ALA A 60 -11.49 14.59 -15.65
CA ALA A 60 -11.83 15.26 -16.91
C ALA A 60 -10.96 16.50 -17.13
N ASP A 61 -10.49 17.13 -16.06
CA ASP A 61 -9.51 18.20 -16.06
C ASP A 61 -8.09 17.62 -15.89
N PHE A 62 -7.20 17.85 -16.85
CA PHE A 62 -5.86 17.31 -16.80
C PHE A 62 -4.98 17.98 -15.71
N GLU A 63 -5.28 19.23 -15.33
CA GLU A 63 -4.61 19.89 -14.21
C GLU A 63 -4.86 19.14 -12.88
N TYR A 64 -6.06 18.59 -12.68
CA TYR A 64 -6.35 17.73 -11.54
C TYR A 64 -5.46 16.47 -11.52
N VAL A 65 -5.18 15.89 -12.68
CA VAL A 65 -4.24 14.75 -12.80
C VAL A 65 -2.83 15.19 -12.43
N LYS A 66 -2.35 16.32 -12.96
CA LYS A 66 -1.02 16.86 -12.65
C LYS A 66 -0.87 17.16 -11.15
N GLU A 67 -1.85 17.80 -10.54
CA GLU A 67 -1.84 18.14 -9.11
C GLU A 67 -1.75 16.87 -8.24
N ASN A 68 -2.60 15.90 -8.47
CA ASN A 68 -2.68 14.69 -7.62
C ASN A 68 -1.59 13.65 -7.92
N LEU A 69 -1.00 13.65 -9.10
CA LEU A 69 0.13 12.76 -9.43
C LEU A 69 1.47 13.46 -9.25
N LEU A 70 1.67 14.60 -9.94
CA LEU A 70 3.01 15.18 -10.04
C LEU A 70 3.35 16.03 -8.81
N VAL A 71 2.48 16.95 -8.42
CA VAL A 71 2.71 17.83 -7.26
C VAL A 71 2.66 17.03 -5.97
N PHE A 72 1.57 16.29 -5.76
CA PHE A 72 1.36 15.50 -4.54
C PHE A 72 2.48 14.49 -4.28
N HIS A 73 2.95 13.78 -5.31
CA HIS A 73 4.02 12.79 -5.21
C HIS A 73 5.43 13.34 -5.50
N LYS A 74 5.58 14.65 -5.71
CA LYS A 74 6.86 15.31 -6.03
C LYS A 74 7.52 14.71 -7.28
N LEU A 75 6.75 14.55 -8.36
CA LEU A 75 7.20 13.99 -9.64
C LEU A 75 7.25 15.04 -10.77
N SER A 76 6.99 16.32 -10.50
CA SER A 76 6.89 17.37 -11.53
C SER A 76 8.13 17.51 -12.40
N GLY A 77 9.33 17.29 -11.83
CA GLY A 77 10.60 17.36 -12.56
C GLY A 77 11.01 16.05 -13.29
N PHE A 78 10.12 15.04 -13.31
CA PHE A 78 10.43 13.71 -13.84
C PHE A 78 9.78 13.42 -15.21
N LEU A 79 9.05 14.38 -15.78
CA LEU A 79 8.38 14.16 -17.06
C LEU A 79 9.31 14.37 -18.25
N HIS A 80 9.12 13.55 -19.28
CA HIS A 80 9.64 13.66 -20.62
C HIS A 80 8.50 13.96 -21.61
N GLU A 81 8.80 14.34 -22.83
CA GLU A 81 7.79 14.70 -23.84
C GLU A 81 6.82 13.55 -24.16
N ASP A 82 7.25 12.30 -24.06
CA ASP A 82 6.50 11.09 -24.34
C ASP A 82 6.10 10.30 -23.07
N SER A 83 6.13 10.94 -21.91
CA SER A 83 5.74 10.28 -20.66
C SER A 83 4.31 9.76 -20.71
N ARG A 84 4.14 8.49 -20.29
CA ARG A 84 2.84 7.82 -20.33
C ARG A 84 2.69 6.84 -19.19
N ILE A 85 1.47 6.71 -18.66
CA ILE A 85 1.08 5.72 -17.66
C ILE A 85 -0.15 4.98 -18.17
N GLU A 86 -0.14 3.65 -18.09
CA GLU A 86 -1.32 2.82 -18.33
C GLU A 86 -1.59 1.96 -17.11
N TYR A 87 -2.85 1.96 -16.67
CA TYR A 87 -3.31 1.14 -15.57
C TYR A 87 -4.52 0.33 -15.98
N LYS A 88 -4.55 -0.93 -15.58
CA LYS A 88 -5.67 -1.84 -15.83
C LYS A 88 -5.93 -2.70 -14.61
N SER A 89 -7.19 -2.79 -14.20
CA SER A 89 -7.69 -3.71 -13.18
C SER A 89 -8.82 -4.59 -13.73
N ASP A 90 -9.46 -5.36 -12.87
CA ASP A 90 -10.67 -6.10 -13.24
C ASP A 90 -11.89 -5.17 -13.44
N PHE A 91 -11.84 -3.96 -12.89
CA PHE A 91 -12.96 -3.02 -12.84
C PHE A 91 -12.90 -1.96 -13.93
N LEU A 92 -11.69 -1.46 -14.23
CA LEU A 92 -11.48 -0.38 -15.18
C LEU A 92 -10.07 -0.40 -15.75
N SER A 93 -9.84 0.40 -16.78
CA SER A 93 -8.50 0.76 -17.23
C SER A 93 -8.46 2.24 -17.56
N PHE A 94 -7.30 2.87 -17.36
CA PHE A 94 -7.06 4.22 -17.83
C PHE A 94 -5.65 4.37 -18.39
N ALA A 95 -5.50 5.35 -19.26
CA ALA A 95 -4.24 5.80 -19.80
C ALA A 95 -4.08 7.29 -19.58
N ILE A 96 -2.91 7.71 -19.09
CA ILE A 96 -2.48 9.10 -18.93
C ILE A 96 -1.41 9.35 -19.97
N ASP A 97 -1.63 10.31 -20.84
CA ASP A 97 -0.70 10.73 -21.87
C ASP A 97 -0.34 12.20 -21.63
N PHE A 98 0.91 12.46 -21.26
CA PHE A 98 1.34 13.81 -20.90
C PHE A 98 1.61 14.69 -22.11
N ALA A 99 1.96 14.11 -23.27
CA ALA A 99 2.11 14.86 -24.52
C ALA A 99 0.76 15.41 -25.04
N GLN A 100 -0.30 14.64 -24.84
CA GLN A 100 -1.65 15.00 -25.28
C GLN A 100 -2.51 15.62 -24.16
N GLU A 101 -1.96 15.74 -22.97
CA GLU A 101 -2.68 16.18 -21.76
C GLU A 101 -4.04 15.48 -21.60
N SER A 102 -4.03 14.14 -21.73
CA SER A 102 -5.27 13.36 -21.76
C SER A 102 -5.30 12.25 -20.69
N PHE A 103 -6.52 12.07 -20.12
CA PHE A 103 -6.87 10.97 -19.24
C PHE A 103 -8.00 10.15 -19.87
N ASN A 104 -7.69 8.96 -20.33
CA ASN A 104 -8.62 8.10 -21.07
C ASN A 104 -9.08 6.94 -20.20
N LEU A 105 -10.35 6.99 -19.75
CA LEU A 105 -10.98 5.96 -18.92
C LEU A 105 -11.80 4.99 -19.76
N ARG A 106 -11.67 3.68 -19.45
CA ARG A 106 -12.57 2.64 -19.95
C ARG A 106 -13.02 1.76 -18.78
N TRP A 107 -14.32 1.56 -18.64
CA TRP A 107 -14.85 0.60 -17.69
C TRP A 107 -14.54 -0.83 -18.10
N GLY A 108 -14.34 -1.69 -17.13
CA GLY A 108 -14.18 -3.13 -17.30
C GLY A 108 -15.51 -3.82 -17.59
N ASN A 109 -15.53 -5.14 -17.35
CA ASN A 109 -16.77 -5.91 -17.55
C ASN A 109 -17.89 -5.41 -16.63
N VAL A 110 -19.06 -5.10 -17.20
CA VAL A 110 -20.24 -4.57 -16.49
C VAL A 110 -20.64 -5.46 -15.31
N GLN A 111 -20.54 -6.79 -15.45
CA GLN A 111 -20.87 -7.74 -14.38
C GLN A 111 -19.89 -7.67 -13.19
N LYS A 112 -18.63 -7.29 -13.42
CA LYS A 112 -17.60 -7.19 -12.39
C LYS A 112 -17.50 -5.79 -11.79
N ARG A 113 -17.99 -4.74 -12.48
CA ARG A 113 -17.85 -3.35 -12.08
C ARG A 113 -18.29 -3.11 -10.63
N PHE A 114 -19.40 -3.70 -10.22
CA PHE A 114 -19.97 -3.54 -8.88
C PHE A 114 -19.47 -4.55 -7.83
N ASN A 115 -18.50 -5.41 -8.18
CA ASN A 115 -17.82 -6.29 -7.20
C ASN A 115 -16.65 -5.59 -6.50
N TYR A 116 -16.53 -4.28 -6.70
CA TYR A 116 -15.49 -3.47 -6.06
C TYR A 116 -15.66 -3.45 -4.55
N LYS A 117 -14.53 -3.51 -3.84
CA LYS A 117 -14.44 -3.34 -2.39
C LYS A 117 -13.49 -2.19 -2.10
N ARG A 118 -13.93 -1.22 -1.32
CA ARG A 118 -13.17 0.00 -1.03
C ARG A 118 -11.88 -0.29 -0.27
N PRO A 119 -10.68 0.01 -0.83
CA PRO A 119 -9.44 -0.03 -0.07
C PRO A 119 -9.20 1.29 0.68
N ARG A 120 -8.43 1.23 1.76
CA ARG A 120 -7.68 2.38 2.22
C ARG A 120 -6.34 2.41 1.49
N VAL A 121 -6.10 3.44 0.68
CA VAL A 121 -4.82 3.64 -0.02
C VAL A 121 -3.93 4.49 0.86
N SER A 122 -2.77 3.98 1.23
CA SER A 122 -1.84 4.62 2.18
C SER A 122 -0.41 4.59 1.65
N TYR A 123 0.26 5.74 1.68
CA TYR A 123 1.66 5.89 1.31
C TYR A 123 2.49 6.22 2.54
N ILE A 124 3.49 5.41 2.85
CA ILE A 124 4.42 5.60 3.97
C ILE A 124 5.79 5.97 3.40
N PRO A 125 6.17 7.26 3.47
CA PRO A 125 7.41 7.76 2.85
C PRO A 125 8.66 7.37 3.62
N ALA A 126 9.82 7.51 2.98
CA ALA A 126 11.11 7.35 3.64
C ALA A 126 11.34 8.43 4.73
N GLU A 127 10.84 9.65 4.51
CA GLU A 127 10.97 10.79 5.42
C GLU A 127 10.03 10.72 6.65
N ARG A 128 9.41 9.57 6.92
CA ARG A 128 8.46 9.35 8.03
C ARG A 128 9.00 9.68 9.42
N ASN A 129 10.31 9.65 9.61
CA ASN A 129 10.96 10.00 10.88
C ASN A 129 10.86 11.50 11.25
N LEU A 130 10.36 12.35 10.35
CA LEU A 130 10.14 13.77 10.63
C LEU A 130 9.23 13.96 11.85
N VAL A 131 8.19 13.15 12.01
CA VAL A 131 7.24 13.26 13.14
C VAL A 131 7.82 12.84 14.49
N SER A 132 8.92 12.09 14.50
CA SER A 132 9.64 11.66 15.70
C SER A 132 10.89 12.46 16.00
N SER A 133 11.42 13.16 14.99
CA SER A 133 12.68 13.91 15.11
C SER A 133 12.48 15.40 15.37
N ILE A 134 11.31 15.96 14.97
CA ILE A 134 11.02 17.39 15.10
C ILE A 134 9.93 17.58 16.16
N PRO A 135 10.24 18.25 17.30
CA PRO A 135 9.19 18.71 18.20
C PRO A 135 8.24 19.66 17.47
N ASN A 136 6.94 19.57 17.75
CA ASN A 136 5.91 20.41 17.12
C ASN A 136 5.87 20.29 15.58
N TRP A 137 6.07 19.09 15.04
CA TRP A 137 6.03 18.80 13.60
C TRP A 137 4.72 19.27 12.92
N PHE A 138 3.62 19.39 13.68
CA PHE A 138 2.32 19.87 13.20
C PHE A 138 2.32 21.36 12.86
N ASP A 139 3.24 22.17 13.38
CA ASP A 139 3.40 23.60 13.08
C ASP A 139 4.23 23.85 11.80
N VAL A 140 4.84 22.81 11.24
CA VAL A 140 5.67 22.92 10.04
C VAL A 140 4.78 23.16 8.81
N LYS A 141 4.97 24.31 8.14
CA LYS A 141 4.27 24.60 6.88
C LYS A 141 4.79 23.65 5.79
N MET A 142 3.89 22.90 5.20
CA MET A 142 4.18 21.97 4.11
C MET A 142 3.17 22.10 2.98
N ASP A 143 3.64 21.92 1.77
CA ASP A 143 2.77 21.76 0.60
C ASP A 143 1.93 20.48 0.72
N SER A 144 0.82 20.43 -0.02
CA SER A 144 -0.04 19.24 -0.07
C SER A 144 0.69 18.10 -0.80
N THR A 145 1.38 17.25 -0.06
CA THR A 145 2.19 16.13 -0.57
C THR A 145 1.89 14.83 0.16
N ASN A 146 2.39 13.72 -0.36
CA ASN A 146 2.32 12.41 0.28
C ASN A 146 2.88 12.41 1.71
N LEU A 147 3.94 13.18 1.98
CA LEU A 147 4.49 13.35 3.33
C LEU A 147 3.49 14.05 4.26
N LYS A 148 2.85 15.14 3.81
CA LYS A 148 1.82 15.84 4.59
C LYS A 148 0.61 14.93 4.86
N SER A 149 0.22 14.10 3.89
CA SER A 149 -0.84 13.10 4.07
C SER A 149 -0.46 12.08 5.15
N PHE A 150 0.78 11.56 5.11
CA PHE A 150 1.28 10.65 6.13
C PHE A 150 1.28 11.31 7.53
N ILE A 151 1.73 12.57 7.64
CA ILE A 151 1.72 13.32 8.91
C ILE A 151 0.29 13.48 9.45
N ALA A 152 -0.68 13.77 8.60
CA ALA A 152 -2.09 13.86 9.01
C ALA A 152 -2.64 12.52 9.51
N ASP A 153 -2.30 11.44 8.84
CA ASP A 153 -2.67 10.08 9.26
C ASP A 153 -1.96 9.67 10.57
N TRP A 154 -0.68 10.04 10.72
CA TRP A 154 0.07 9.85 11.96
C TRP A 154 -0.55 10.62 13.12
N ALA A 155 -0.92 11.90 12.92
CA ALA A 155 -1.55 12.76 13.93
C ALA A 155 -2.82 12.14 14.52
N TYR A 156 -3.46 11.25 13.79
CA TYR A 156 -4.60 10.49 14.25
C TYR A 156 -4.19 9.16 14.89
N ALA A 157 -3.37 8.37 14.20
CA ALA A 157 -3.03 7.00 14.58
C ALA A 157 -2.30 6.90 15.93
N HIS A 158 -1.33 7.81 16.21
CA HIS A 158 -0.54 7.76 17.44
C HIS A 158 -1.41 7.94 18.69
N LYS A 159 -2.46 8.77 18.62
CA LYS A 159 -3.40 9.02 19.73
C LYS A 159 -4.23 7.80 20.13
N LEU A 160 -4.30 6.79 19.28
CA LEU A 160 -4.97 5.53 19.58
C LEU A 160 -4.11 4.54 20.36
N CYS A 161 -2.85 4.89 20.65
CA CYS A 161 -1.93 4.11 21.48
C CYS A 161 -1.74 4.83 22.81
N GLY A 162 -2.75 4.78 23.72
CA GLY A 162 -2.66 5.41 25.03
C GLY A 162 -1.88 4.60 26.07
N ASP A 163 -1.71 5.15 27.28
CA ASP A 163 -0.99 4.52 28.41
C ASP A 163 -1.53 3.14 28.77
N ASP A 164 -2.83 2.93 28.60
CA ASP A 164 -3.55 1.67 28.85
C ASP A 164 -3.48 0.68 27.69
N ALA A 165 -2.95 1.11 26.54
CA ALA A 165 -2.88 0.34 25.30
C ALA A 165 -1.55 0.59 24.58
N THR A 166 -0.43 0.34 25.28
CA THR A 166 0.91 0.49 24.71
C THR A 166 1.14 -0.48 23.55
N LEU A 167 1.85 -0.04 22.51
CA LEU A 167 2.17 -0.84 21.33
C LEU A 167 3.61 -1.37 21.41
N PRO A 168 3.83 -2.69 21.56
CA PRO A 168 5.17 -3.28 21.44
C PRO A 168 5.77 -3.04 20.06
N VAL A 169 7.07 -2.69 20.00
CA VAL A 169 7.77 -2.36 18.76
C VAL A 169 8.66 -3.50 18.34
N LEU A 170 8.15 -4.39 17.49
CA LEU A 170 8.89 -5.54 16.96
C LEU A 170 9.66 -6.29 18.07
N ASN A 171 10.91 -6.72 17.78
CA ASN A 171 11.83 -7.38 18.71
C ASN A 171 12.75 -6.39 19.46
N LEU A 172 12.37 -5.13 19.61
CA LEU A 172 13.25 -4.08 20.15
C LEU A 172 13.14 -3.91 21.68
N ASN A 173 12.34 -4.75 22.36
CA ASN A 173 12.10 -4.68 23.80
C ASN A 173 11.71 -3.29 24.31
N VAL A 174 10.90 -2.60 23.52
CA VAL A 174 10.31 -1.31 23.86
C VAL A 174 8.85 -1.27 23.43
N SER A 175 8.05 -0.44 24.09
CA SER A 175 6.66 -0.17 23.70
C SER A 175 6.44 1.31 23.49
N PHE A 176 5.66 1.66 22.51
CA PHE A 176 5.23 3.02 22.21
C PHE A 176 3.91 3.35 22.91
N PHE A 177 3.75 4.59 23.38
CA PHE A 177 2.46 5.13 23.78
C PHE A 177 2.43 6.67 23.66
N TYR A 178 1.22 7.20 23.48
CA TYR A 178 0.92 8.63 23.51
C TYR A 178 0.32 9.00 24.87
N ASP A 179 0.92 9.98 25.54
CA ASP A 179 0.43 10.52 26.80
C ASP A 179 -0.46 11.75 26.55
N LYS A 180 -1.75 11.62 26.80
CA LYS A 180 -2.74 12.70 26.64
C LYS A 180 -2.52 13.88 27.58
N GLN A 181 -1.90 13.67 28.74
CA GLN A 181 -1.72 14.73 29.74
C GLN A 181 -0.62 15.69 29.32
N THR A 182 0.46 15.16 28.75
CA THR A 182 1.61 15.95 28.33
C THR A 182 1.59 16.27 26.82
N ASP A 183 0.64 15.70 26.07
CA ASP A 183 0.55 15.79 24.59
C ASP A 183 1.88 15.41 23.91
N ASN A 184 2.51 14.31 24.38
CA ASN A 184 3.79 13.83 23.88
C ASN A 184 3.77 12.32 23.63
N ASP A 185 4.65 11.91 22.71
CA ASP A 185 4.93 10.53 22.38
C ASP A 185 6.07 9.99 23.24
N TYR A 186 5.87 8.83 23.84
CA TYR A 186 6.84 8.18 24.72
C TYR A 186 7.16 6.75 24.30
N ILE A 187 8.33 6.32 24.71
CA ILE A 187 8.79 4.94 24.67
C ILE A 187 8.90 4.43 26.09
N LEU A 188 8.32 3.29 26.36
CA LEU A 188 8.51 2.53 27.60
C LEU A 188 9.59 1.49 27.36
N LEU A 189 10.67 1.53 28.14
CA LEU A 189 11.78 0.58 28.12
C LEU A 189 11.47 -0.62 29.02
N ASP A 190 12.15 -1.75 28.82
CA ASP A 190 11.97 -2.96 29.62
C ASP A 190 12.23 -2.76 31.13
N ASP A 191 13.08 -1.81 31.50
CA ASP A 191 13.35 -1.44 32.89
C ASP A 191 12.27 -0.54 33.51
N GLY A 192 11.19 -0.27 32.77
CA GLY A 192 10.06 0.58 33.17
C GLY A 192 10.31 2.08 33.03
N LYS A 193 11.47 2.51 32.53
CA LYS A 193 11.73 3.92 32.27
C LYS A 193 10.98 4.42 31.05
N LYS A 194 10.51 5.65 31.14
CA LYS A 194 9.87 6.38 30.04
C LYS A 194 10.89 7.36 29.43
N MET A 195 10.92 7.41 28.10
CA MET A 195 11.72 8.34 27.31
C MET A 195 10.86 8.99 26.24
N LYS A 196 11.04 10.27 25.95
CA LYS A 196 10.35 10.90 24.80
C LYS A 196 10.83 10.29 23.50
N LEU A 197 9.93 10.13 22.54
CA LEU A 197 10.28 9.63 21.21
C LEU A 197 11.31 10.52 20.51
N THR A 198 11.26 11.84 20.73
CA THR A 198 12.24 12.79 20.19
C THR A 198 13.68 12.60 20.72
N ASP A 199 13.82 11.97 21.88
CA ASP A 199 15.12 11.71 22.51
C ASP A 199 15.65 10.30 22.21
N ALA A 200 14.89 9.52 21.44
CA ALA A 200 15.21 8.14 21.10
C ALA A 200 16.31 8.03 20.04
N SER A 201 16.86 6.83 19.89
CA SER A 201 17.81 6.53 18.80
C SER A 201 17.16 6.70 17.42
N SER A 202 17.97 6.97 16.38
CA SER A 202 17.52 7.12 15.00
C SER A 202 16.75 5.90 14.48
N GLY A 203 17.10 4.69 14.95
CA GLY A 203 16.37 3.45 14.63
C GLY A 203 14.94 3.48 15.17
N LEU A 204 14.75 3.81 16.43
CA LEU A 204 13.42 3.93 17.04
C LEU A 204 12.62 5.07 16.43
N GLN A 205 13.25 6.23 16.18
CA GLN A 205 12.60 7.36 15.50
C GLN A 205 12.17 7.02 14.06
N SER A 206 12.83 6.08 13.40
CA SER A 206 12.47 5.64 12.04
C SER A 206 11.38 4.58 12.03
N VAL A 207 11.43 3.61 12.96
CA VAL A 207 10.51 2.47 12.96
C VAL A 207 9.16 2.79 13.61
N ILE A 208 9.15 3.55 14.70
CA ILE A 208 7.93 3.77 15.49
C ILE A 208 6.83 4.47 14.67
N PRO A 209 7.09 5.57 13.93
CA PRO A 209 6.06 6.19 13.11
C PRO A 209 5.45 5.23 12.07
N MET A 210 6.29 4.43 11.44
CA MET A 210 5.83 3.41 10.51
C MET A 210 5.01 2.33 11.22
N TRP A 211 5.50 1.78 12.32
CA TRP A 211 4.89 0.65 13.01
C TRP A 211 3.53 1.00 13.64
N VAL A 212 3.45 2.16 14.27
CA VAL A 212 2.18 2.69 14.83
C VAL A 212 1.13 2.91 13.75
N TYR A 213 1.53 3.49 12.60
CA TYR A 213 0.61 3.69 11.49
C TYR A 213 0.20 2.37 10.83
N LEU A 214 1.12 1.41 10.72
CA LEU A 214 0.80 0.06 10.23
C LEU A 214 -0.15 -0.68 11.17
N ASP A 215 0.02 -0.58 12.50
CA ASP A 215 -0.94 -1.14 13.46
C ASP A 215 -2.34 -0.56 13.30
N TYR A 216 -2.42 0.75 13.06
CA TYR A 216 -3.69 1.39 12.72
C TYR A 216 -4.30 0.79 11.44
N LEU A 217 -3.52 0.67 10.37
CA LEU A 217 -3.99 0.13 9.08
C LEU A 217 -4.40 -1.34 9.17
N PHE A 218 -3.71 -2.15 9.96
CA PHE A 218 -3.99 -3.58 10.07
C PHE A 218 -5.14 -3.90 11.03
N ARG A 219 -5.38 -3.06 12.05
CA ARG A 219 -6.29 -3.41 13.15
C ARG A 219 -7.27 -2.30 13.50
N LYS A 220 -6.77 -1.13 13.91
CA LYS A 220 -7.60 -0.11 14.56
C LYS A 220 -8.63 0.53 13.64
N GLN A 221 -8.32 0.69 12.35
CA GLN A 221 -9.25 1.27 11.38
C GLN A 221 -10.54 0.45 11.17
N TYR A 222 -10.56 -0.81 11.57
CA TYR A 222 -11.73 -1.69 11.46
C TYR A 222 -12.57 -1.69 12.72
N SER A 223 -12.25 -0.88 13.72
CA SER A 223 -13.04 -0.79 14.94
C SER A 223 -14.39 -0.08 14.69
N PRO A 224 -15.47 -0.49 15.37
CA PRO A 224 -16.79 0.13 15.21
C PRO A 224 -16.83 1.63 15.51
N TYR A 225 -15.91 2.14 16.33
CA TYR A 225 -15.82 3.54 16.72
C TYR A 225 -15.48 4.50 15.56
N GLU A 226 -14.74 4.01 14.56
CA GLU A 226 -14.33 4.79 13.38
C GLU A 226 -15.48 5.08 12.40
N MET A 227 -16.61 4.38 12.51
CA MET A 227 -17.68 4.41 11.53
C MET A 227 -18.67 5.59 11.68
N LEU A 228 -18.50 6.48 12.66
CA LEU A 228 -19.56 7.39 13.09
C LEU A 228 -19.23 8.89 13.03
N SER A 229 -18.38 9.38 12.13
CA SER A 229 -18.21 10.83 11.97
C SER A 229 -19.26 11.42 11.01
N SER A 230 -19.78 12.61 11.31
CA SER A 230 -20.78 13.33 10.49
C SER A 230 -20.29 13.64 9.05
N LYS A 231 -18.99 13.82 8.86
CA LYS A 231 -18.38 13.98 7.54
C LYS A 231 -18.49 12.70 6.70
N THR A 232 -18.42 11.55 7.36
CA THR A 232 -18.59 10.23 6.74
C THR A 232 -20.03 10.02 6.25
N GLU A 233 -21.06 10.56 6.92
CA GLU A 233 -22.45 10.41 6.50
C GLU A 233 -22.74 11.13 5.17
N THR A 234 -22.25 12.36 4.99
CA THR A 234 -22.42 13.10 3.73
C THR A 234 -21.71 12.40 2.57
N GLU A 235 -20.46 11.98 2.76
CA GLU A 235 -19.72 11.22 1.73
C GLU A 235 -20.43 9.90 1.38
N ASN A 236 -20.96 9.19 2.38
CA ASN A 236 -21.70 7.95 2.17
C ASN A 236 -22.99 8.17 1.39
N GLU A 237 -23.70 9.28 1.61
CA GLU A 237 -24.91 9.63 0.87
C GLU A 237 -24.58 9.99 -0.60
N GLU A 238 -23.50 10.70 -0.86
CA GLU A 238 -23.01 10.99 -2.22
C GLU A 238 -22.65 9.71 -2.98
N ILE A 239 -21.91 8.80 -2.33
CA ILE A 239 -21.56 7.49 -2.89
C ILE A 239 -22.84 6.69 -3.20
N ALA A 240 -23.78 6.65 -2.25
CA ALA A 240 -25.07 5.98 -2.44
C ALA A 240 -25.84 6.54 -3.62
N GLN A 241 -25.81 7.88 -3.83
CA GLN A 241 -26.44 8.54 -4.98
C GLN A 241 -25.76 8.13 -6.30
N HIS A 242 -24.43 8.13 -6.35
CA HIS A 242 -23.69 7.71 -7.55
C HIS A 242 -23.98 6.25 -7.93
N ILE A 243 -24.03 5.35 -6.96
CA ILE A 243 -24.36 3.92 -7.17
C ILE A 243 -25.80 3.81 -7.70
N TYR A 244 -26.75 4.49 -7.08
CA TYR A 244 -28.15 4.48 -7.49
C TYR A 244 -28.30 4.94 -8.94
N GLU A 245 -27.72 6.07 -9.31
CA GLU A 245 -27.80 6.63 -10.66
C GLU A 245 -27.15 5.73 -11.71
N SER A 246 -26.03 5.09 -11.36
CA SER A 246 -25.27 4.28 -12.30
C SER A 246 -25.88 2.89 -12.56
N LYS A 247 -26.57 2.31 -11.58
CA LYS A 247 -27.06 0.94 -11.68
C LYS A 247 -28.57 0.82 -11.67
N PHE A 248 -29.28 1.51 -10.78
CA PHE A 248 -30.70 1.24 -10.51
C PHE A 248 -31.67 2.21 -11.20
N LYS A 249 -31.28 3.46 -11.41
CA LYS A 249 -32.17 4.51 -11.98
C LYS A 249 -32.77 4.14 -13.32
N ASN A 250 -32.00 3.50 -14.21
CA ASN A 250 -32.49 3.09 -15.53
C ASN A 250 -33.44 1.89 -15.47
N THR A 251 -33.19 0.94 -14.54
CA THR A 251 -34.06 -0.22 -14.34
C THR A 251 -35.44 0.21 -13.85
N VAL A 252 -35.49 1.21 -12.94
CA VAL A 252 -36.74 1.79 -12.44
C VAL A 252 -37.54 2.45 -13.56
N LYS A 253 -36.89 3.18 -14.49
CA LYS A 253 -37.58 3.78 -15.64
C LYS A 253 -38.22 2.73 -16.54
N GLN A 254 -37.58 1.59 -16.76
CA GLN A 254 -38.10 0.52 -17.59
C GLN A 254 -39.31 -0.19 -16.97
N VAL A 255 -39.33 -0.35 -15.63
CA VAL A 255 -40.41 -1.01 -14.91
C VAL A 255 -41.57 -0.03 -14.63
N GLY A 256 -41.25 1.24 -14.33
CA GLY A 256 -42.23 2.26 -13.94
C GLY A 256 -43.24 2.64 -15.03
N GLU A 257 -43.02 2.25 -16.28
CA GLU A 257 -44.00 2.43 -17.38
C GLU A 257 -45.14 1.39 -17.36
N ASN A 258 -44.96 0.21 -16.69
CA ASN A 258 -45.93 -0.87 -16.70
C ASN A 258 -46.00 -1.67 -15.38
N GLY A 259 -45.38 -1.26 -14.28
CA GLY A 259 -45.28 -2.07 -13.04
C GLY A 259 -45.22 -1.26 -11.76
N GLU A 260 -45.41 -1.95 -10.62
CA GLU A 260 -45.24 -1.38 -9.29
C GLU A 260 -43.75 -1.20 -8.96
N VAL A 261 -43.37 -0.02 -8.43
CA VAL A 261 -42.01 0.27 -7.96
C VAL A 261 -41.93 0.13 -6.43
N PHE A 262 -40.78 -0.34 -5.94
CA PHE A 262 -40.49 -0.40 -4.51
C PHE A 262 -39.85 0.92 -4.05
N ILE A 263 -40.35 1.50 -2.95
CA ILE A 263 -39.78 2.71 -2.33
C ILE A 263 -38.94 2.27 -1.13
N GLY A 264 -37.62 2.35 -1.25
CA GLY A 264 -36.66 2.09 -0.16
C GLY A 264 -36.13 3.38 0.47
N LYS A 265 -35.91 3.36 1.81
CA LYS A 265 -35.25 4.43 2.53
C LYS A 265 -33.84 3.99 2.95
N PHE A 266 -32.83 4.77 2.57
CA PHE A 266 -31.43 4.59 3.00
C PHE A 266 -30.89 5.94 3.47
N GLY A 267 -30.34 6.00 4.69
CA GLY A 267 -29.98 7.26 5.32
C GLY A 267 -31.17 8.18 5.44
N LEU A 268 -31.05 9.42 4.98
CA LEU A 268 -32.10 10.42 4.96
C LEU A 268 -32.95 10.39 3.68
N THR A 269 -32.50 9.67 2.63
CA THR A 269 -33.09 9.74 1.28
C THR A 269 -33.97 8.53 0.98
N LYS A 270 -35.13 8.78 0.36
CA LYS A 270 -36.01 7.77 -0.23
C LYS A 270 -35.70 7.64 -1.71
N ARG A 271 -35.57 6.40 -2.23
CA ARG A 271 -35.31 6.10 -3.65
C ARG A 271 -36.28 5.03 -4.14
N MET A 272 -36.61 5.08 -5.42
CA MET A 272 -37.43 4.07 -6.09
C MET A 272 -36.53 2.96 -6.64
N PHE A 273 -36.99 1.70 -6.55
CA PHE A 273 -36.33 0.52 -7.08
C PHE A 273 -37.31 -0.32 -7.89
N ALA A 274 -36.82 -1.12 -8.83
CA ALA A 274 -37.67 -2.01 -9.60
C ALA A 274 -38.26 -3.16 -8.73
N SER A 275 -37.52 -3.56 -7.67
CA SER A 275 -37.97 -4.59 -6.73
C SER A 275 -37.36 -4.37 -5.33
N LYS A 276 -37.84 -5.14 -4.34
CA LYS A 276 -37.26 -5.18 -2.99
C LYS A 276 -35.86 -5.79 -3.02
N GLU A 277 -35.62 -6.75 -3.89
CA GLU A 277 -34.31 -7.40 -4.09
C GLU A 277 -33.27 -6.37 -4.57
N ASP A 278 -33.64 -5.49 -5.50
CA ASP A 278 -32.78 -4.39 -5.96
C ASP A 278 -32.41 -3.44 -4.80
N PHE A 279 -33.35 -3.18 -3.89
CA PHE A 279 -33.04 -2.35 -2.71
C PHE A 279 -32.09 -3.06 -1.74
N GLU A 280 -32.23 -4.36 -1.52
CA GLU A 280 -31.27 -5.13 -0.69
C GLU A 280 -29.88 -5.16 -1.37
N GLU A 281 -29.81 -5.38 -2.69
CA GLU A 281 -28.55 -5.30 -3.43
C GLU A 281 -27.93 -3.91 -3.34
N PHE A 282 -28.73 -2.84 -3.46
CA PHE A 282 -28.26 -1.47 -3.28
C PHE A 282 -27.61 -1.26 -1.92
N LYS A 283 -28.23 -1.72 -0.82
CA LYS A 283 -27.65 -1.59 0.53
C LYS A 283 -26.32 -2.31 0.67
N GLN A 284 -26.21 -3.52 0.11
CA GLN A 284 -24.97 -4.29 0.10
C GLN A 284 -23.87 -3.58 -0.67
N LEU A 285 -24.19 -3.02 -1.83
CA LEU A 285 -23.25 -2.25 -2.64
C LEU A 285 -22.79 -0.98 -1.91
N VAL A 286 -23.71 -0.19 -1.35
CA VAL A 286 -23.33 1.01 -0.60
C VAL A 286 -22.42 0.64 0.57
N SER A 287 -22.70 -0.42 1.30
CA SER A 287 -21.83 -0.90 2.39
C SER A 287 -20.43 -1.26 1.87
N ALA A 288 -20.32 -1.97 0.74
CA ALA A 288 -19.04 -2.36 0.14
C ALA A 288 -18.21 -1.15 -0.36
N TYR A 289 -18.88 -0.06 -0.74
CA TYR A 289 -18.24 1.16 -1.25
C TYR A 289 -17.94 2.20 -0.15
N THR A 290 -18.63 2.13 0.97
CA THR A 290 -18.44 3.08 2.08
C THR A 290 -17.51 2.55 3.17
N GLN A 291 -17.54 1.24 3.44
CA GLN A 291 -16.68 0.61 4.44
C GLN A 291 -15.30 0.23 3.87
N THR A 292 -14.25 0.46 4.64
CA THR A 292 -12.91 -0.01 4.29
C THR A 292 -12.86 -1.53 4.39
N SER A 293 -12.54 -2.20 3.29
CA SER A 293 -12.45 -3.66 3.20
C SER A 293 -11.03 -4.17 3.47
N HIS A 294 -10.02 -3.44 3.02
CA HIS A 294 -8.60 -3.77 3.12
C HIS A 294 -7.76 -2.52 2.90
N SER A 295 -6.47 -2.60 3.14
CA SER A 295 -5.50 -1.55 2.85
C SER A 295 -4.66 -1.87 1.61
N ASP A 296 -4.42 -0.84 0.78
CA ASP A 296 -3.37 -0.82 -0.25
C ASP A 296 -2.20 0.00 0.32
N ILE A 297 -1.15 -0.65 0.80
CA ILE A 297 -0.04 -0.03 1.53
C ILE A 297 1.17 0.09 0.61
N TYR A 298 1.66 1.32 0.44
CA TYR A 298 2.86 1.66 -0.35
C TYR A 298 3.95 2.14 0.61
N LEU A 299 5.02 1.35 0.76
CA LEU A 299 6.02 1.51 1.82
C LEU A 299 7.41 1.73 1.23
N GLU A 300 8.00 2.92 1.46
CA GLU A 300 9.38 3.22 1.09
C GLU A 300 10.35 2.85 2.21
N GLU A 301 11.45 2.20 1.80
CA GLU A 301 12.62 1.91 2.64
C GLU A 301 12.26 1.48 4.07
N PRO A 302 11.48 0.40 4.25
CA PRO A 302 11.08 -0.05 5.59
C PRO A 302 12.28 -0.39 6.49
N GLU A 303 13.42 -0.72 5.90
CA GLU A 303 14.68 -1.06 6.55
C GLU A 303 15.42 0.13 7.15
N GLN A 304 15.00 1.37 6.87
CA GLN A 304 15.75 2.57 7.22
C GLN A 304 16.14 2.62 8.71
N ASN A 305 17.45 2.75 8.99
CA ASN A 305 18.04 2.79 10.33
C ASN A 305 17.78 1.54 11.19
N LEU A 306 17.38 0.41 10.61
CA LEU A 306 17.14 -0.84 11.33
C LEU A 306 18.32 -1.82 11.21
N PHE A 307 18.62 -2.51 12.30
CA PHE A 307 19.58 -3.60 12.30
C PHE A 307 19.02 -4.81 11.52
N PRO A 308 19.87 -5.64 10.90
CA PRO A 308 19.45 -6.76 10.06
C PRO A 308 18.37 -7.68 10.66
N LEU A 309 18.53 -8.08 11.92
CA LEU A 309 17.58 -8.96 12.58
C LEU A 309 16.18 -8.32 12.73
N THR A 310 16.15 -7.02 13.04
CA THR A 310 14.88 -6.27 13.13
C THR A 310 14.21 -6.10 11.76
N GLN A 311 15.00 -6.04 10.68
CA GLN A 311 14.44 -6.02 9.31
C GLN A 311 13.78 -7.36 8.96
N VAL A 312 14.36 -8.47 9.38
CA VAL A 312 13.77 -9.82 9.20
C VAL A 312 12.45 -9.93 9.97
N GLU A 313 12.45 -9.52 11.23
CA GLU A 313 11.24 -9.50 12.07
C GLU A 313 10.15 -8.61 11.50
N LEU A 314 10.52 -7.44 10.99
CA LEU A 314 9.60 -6.54 10.32
C LEU A 314 8.90 -7.23 9.13
N VAL A 315 9.62 -7.99 8.31
CA VAL A 315 9.01 -8.74 7.19
C VAL A 315 8.01 -9.77 7.70
N TYR A 316 8.36 -10.52 8.74
CA TYR A 316 7.45 -11.52 9.32
C TYR A 316 6.16 -10.88 9.84
N GLU A 317 6.28 -9.80 10.59
CA GLU A 317 5.12 -9.08 11.10
C GLU A 317 4.30 -8.39 9.99
N LEU A 318 4.93 -7.83 8.95
CA LEU A 318 4.23 -7.27 7.79
C LEU A 318 3.39 -8.34 7.09
N LEU A 319 3.98 -9.51 6.78
CA LEU A 319 3.28 -10.58 6.07
C LEU A 319 2.15 -11.19 6.91
N LYS A 320 2.39 -11.42 8.20
CA LYS A 320 1.40 -11.91 9.15
C LYS A 320 0.19 -10.97 9.24
N ASN A 321 0.45 -9.67 9.40
CA ASN A 321 -0.64 -8.69 9.58
C ASN A 321 -1.40 -8.39 8.28
N THR A 322 -0.73 -8.35 7.12
CA THR A 322 -1.42 -8.19 5.83
C THR A 322 -2.37 -9.34 5.50
N ALA A 323 -2.21 -10.49 6.13
CA ALA A 323 -3.12 -11.63 5.95
C ALA A 323 -4.47 -11.45 6.67
N LEU A 324 -4.57 -10.59 7.67
CA LEU A 324 -5.78 -10.39 8.49
C LEU A 324 -6.99 -9.92 7.66
N HIS A 325 -6.76 -8.98 6.73
CA HIS A 325 -7.80 -8.38 5.89
C HIS A 325 -7.52 -8.52 4.39
N ASN A 326 -6.57 -9.39 3.99
CA ASN A 326 -6.07 -9.51 2.62
C ASN A 326 -5.52 -8.18 2.07
N ASP A 327 -4.77 -7.45 2.91
CA ASP A 327 -4.15 -6.20 2.53
C ASP A 327 -3.13 -6.39 1.40
N ASN A 328 -3.04 -5.38 0.53
CA ASN A 328 -2.01 -5.33 -0.50
C ASN A 328 -0.81 -4.52 0.01
N LEU A 329 0.40 -5.03 -0.25
CA LEU A 329 1.63 -4.39 0.18
C LEU A 329 2.56 -4.19 -1.03
N PHE A 330 3.05 -2.97 -1.22
CA PHE A 330 4.07 -2.66 -2.21
C PHE A 330 5.26 -1.98 -1.53
N ILE A 331 6.42 -2.63 -1.58
CA ILE A 331 7.66 -2.20 -0.93
C ILE A 331 8.68 -1.78 -1.97
N ALA A 332 9.31 -0.62 -1.76
CA ALA A 332 10.56 -0.22 -2.41
C ALA A 332 11.70 -0.32 -1.37
N THR A 333 12.71 -1.16 -1.64
CA THR A 333 13.76 -1.45 -0.66
C THR A 333 15.15 -1.50 -1.27
N HIS A 334 16.16 -1.23 -0.44
CA HIS A 334 17.59 -1.43 -0.68
C HIS A 334 18.18 -2.56 0.18
N SER A 335 17.34 -3.29 0.92
CA SER A 335 17.81 -4.31 1.86
C SER A 335 17.80 -5.72 1.29
N PRO A 336 18.94 -6.42 1.33
CA PRO A 336 18.97 -7.86 1.07
C PRO A 336 18.20 -8.66 2.13
N TYR A 337 18.17 -8.19 3.39
CA TYR A 337 17.54 -8.92 4.49
C TYR A 337 16.02 -8.98 4.31
N ILE A 338 15.39 -7.90 3.83
CA ILE A 338 13.97 -7.90 3.49
C ILE A 338 13.69 -8.92 2.39
N LEU A 339 14.53 -8.95 1.35
CA LEU A 339 14.37 -9.87 0.23
C LEU A 339 14.53 -11.33 0.64
N TYR A 340 15.56 -11.64 1.45
CA TYR A 340 15.80 -13.01 1.90
C TYR A 340 14.76 -13.49 2.91
N ALA A 341 14.31 -12.63 3.82
CA ALA A 341 13.23 -12.96 4.75
C ALA A 341 11.91 -13.26 3.99
N LEU A 342 11.56 -12.46 2.99
CA LEU A 342 10.42 -12.72 2.12
C LEU A 342 10.55 -14.07 1.39
N ASN A 343 11.75 -14.38 0.86
CA ASN A 343 12.01 -15.66 0.18
C ASN A 343 11.87 -16.85 1.14
N ASN A 344 12.30 -16.72 2.39
CA ASN A 344 12.10 -17.73 3.42
C ASN A 344 10.62 -17.96 3.73
N CYS A 345 9.82 -16.89 3.84
CA CYS A 345 8.36 -17.00 4.03
C CYS A 345 7.67 -17.71 2.85
N MET A 346 8.12 -17.45 1.63
CA MET A 346 7.62 -18.15 0.43
C MET A 346 8.01 -19.63 0.42
N LEU A 347 9.26 -19.95 0.79
CA LEU A 347 9.72 -21.32 0.89
C LEU A 347 8.99 -22.07 2.01
N GLY A 348 8.82 -21.46 3.20
CA GLY A 348 8.06 -22.02 4.32
C GLY A 348 6.65 -22.43 3.89
N TYR A 349 5.95 -21.57 3.15
CA TYR A 349 4.63 -21.89 2.59
C TYR A 349 4.66 -23.14 1.67
N LYS A 350 5.68 -23.28 0.84
CA LYS A 350 5.81 -24.43 -0.10
C LYS A 350 6.10 -25.75 0.60
N VAL A 351 6.82 -25.71 1.72
CA VAL A 351 7.24 -26.93 2.43
C VAL A 351 6.41 -27.23 3.67
N LYS A 352 5.41 -26.40 4.01
CA LYS A 352 4.62 -26.50 5.24
C LYS A 352 4.09 -27.90 5.54
N ASP A 353 3.62 -28.61 4.51
CA ASP A 353 3.06 -29.96 4.63
C ASP A 353 4.15 -31.08 4.67
N LYS A 354 5.43 -30.70 4.49
CA LYS A 354 6.58 -31.61 4.51
C LYS A 354 7.39 -31.50 5.80
N ILE A 355 7.17 -30.46 6.60
CA ILE A 355 7.86 -30.25 7.87
C ILE A 355 7.28 -31.23 8.89
N PRO A 356 8.11 -32.11 9.47
CA PRO A 356 7.66 -33.05 10.48
C PRO A 356 7.09 -32.35 11.73
N ALA A 357 6.09 -32.94 12.37
CA ALA A 357 5.41 -32.36 13.52
C ALA A 357 6.30 -32.17 14.75
N ASP A 358 7.37 -32.96 14.87
CA ASP A 358 8.35 -32.90 15.94
C ASP A 358 9.40 -31.80 15.79
N VAL A 359 9.44 -31.10 14.64
CA VAL A 359 10.33 -29.96 14.38
C VAL A 359 9.55 -28.65 14.49
N SER A 360 9.01 -28.37 15.69
CA SER A 360 8.15 -27.19 15.93
C SER A 360 8.87 -25.86 15.70
N GLU A 361 10.17 -25.76 15.98
CA GLU A 361 10.98 -24.55 15.83
C GLU A 361 10.97 -23.99 14.39
N LEU A 362 10.87 -24.86 13.37
CA LEU A 362 10.75 -24.43 11.99
C LEU A 362 9.40 -23.78 11.66
N ARG A 363 8.42 -23.88 12.57
CA ARG A 363 7.06 -23.32 12.43
C ARG A 363 6.83 -22.04 13.22
N ASP A 364 7.79 -21.55 13.98
CA ASP A 364 7.66 -20.35 14.82
C ASP A 364 7.12 -19.14 14.02
N ASN A 365 7.52 -19.02 12.75
CA ASN A 365 7.08 -17.95 11.85
C ASN A 365 6.01 -18.41 10.83
N GLU A 366 5.29 -19.51 11.06
CA GLU A 366 4.30 -20.04 10.12
C GLU A 366 3.21 -19.02 9.75
N SER A 367 2.83 -18.16 10.70
CA SER A 367 1.84 -17.09 10.48
C SER A 367 2.27 -16.04 9.45
N SER A 368 3.58 -15.93 9.16
CA SER A 368 4.15 -15.03 8.15
C SER A 368 4.30 -15.68 6.77
N TRP A 369 4.05 -16.99 6.63
CA TRP A 369 4.25 -17.67 5.36
C TRP A 369 3.25 -17.22 4.31
N VAL A 370 3.75 -16.96 3.10
CA VAL A 370 2.98 -16.42 1.99
C VAL A 370 3.09 -17.29 0.74
N ASN A 371 1.95 -17.50 0.07
CA ASN A 371 1.95 -18.22 -1.21
C ASN A 371 2.78 -17.45 -2.25
N PRO A 372 3.81 -18.06 -2.88
CA PRO A 372 4.60 -17.40 -3.91
C PRO A 372 3.79 -16.84 -5.09
N LYS A 373 2.60 -17.40 -5.35
CA LYS A 373 1.68 -16.88 -6.39
C LYS A 373 1.14 -15.50 -6.09
N ASP A 374 1.10 -15.10 -4.80
CA ASP A 374 0.62 -13.81 -4.32
C ASP A 374 1.73 -12.77 -4.22
N VAL A 375 2.96 -13.13 -4.57
CA VAL A 375 4.16 -12.29 -4.48
C VAL A 375 4.70 -12.00 -5.87
N ALA A 376 5.15 -10.76 -6.10
CA ALA A 376 5.93 -10.37 -7.28
C ALA A 376 7.13 -9.53 -6.85
N VAL A 377 8.31 -9.85 -7.37
CA VAL A 377 9.55 -9.15 -7.06
C VAL A 377 10.23 -8.74 -8.34
N TRP A 378 10.54 -7.44 -8.47
CA TRP A 378 11.23 -6.88 -9.62
C TRP A 378 12.54 -6.24 -9.22
N GLU A 379 13.50 -6.29 -10.13
CA GLU A 379 14.75 -5.54 -10.06
C GLU A 379 14.77 -4.52 -11.17
N ILE A 380 14.88 -3.24 -10.80
CA ILE A 380 15.03 -2.15 -11.76
C ILE A 380 16.51 -1.78 -11.90
N GLN A 381 17.00 -1.73 -13.13
CA GLN A 381 18.33 -1.27 -13.49
C GLN A 381 18.27 -0.52 -14.83
N ASP A 382 18.98 0.60 -14.92
CA ASP A 382 19.07 1.42 -16.14
C ASP A 382 17.70 1.83 -16.75
N GLY A 383 16.69 1.97 -15.89
CA GLY A 383 15.34 2.40 -16.23
C GLY A 383 14.40 1.30 -16.73
N GLU A 384 14.81 0.04 -16.66
CA GLU A 384 14.03 -1.13 -17.09
C GLU A 384 14.09 -2.24 -16.04
N PHE A 385 13.12 -3.15 -16.07
CA PHE A 385 13.23 -4.35 -15.25
C PHE A 385 14.19 -5.35 -15.87
N SER A 386 14.97 -5.97 -15.01
CA SER A 386 15.91 -7.03 -15.39
C SER A 386 15.58 -8.33 -14.66
N SER A 387 15.69 -9.44 -15.35
CA SER A 387 15.63 -10.77 -14.75
C SER A 387 16.46 -11.77 -15.55
N MET A 388 17.29 -12.52 -14.83
CA MET A 388 18.00 -13.67 -15.40
C MET A 388 17.14 -14.94 -15.43
N VAL A 389 16.02 -14.96 -14.72
CA VAL A 389 15.19 -16.13 -14.49
C VAL A 389 13.89 -16.07 -15.29
N ASP A 390 13.02 -15.10 -15.02
CA ASP A 390 11.77 -14.91 -15.75
C ASP A 390 11.86 -13.74 -16.73
N LYS A 391 12.28 -14.07 -17.95
CA LYS A 391 12.43 -13.08 -19.04
C LYS A 391 11.07 -12.58 -19.58
N LYS A 392 9.98 -13.30 -19.32
CA LYS A 392 8.66 -12.92 -19.84
C LYS A 392 7.98 -11.87 -18.96
N ASN A 393 7.97 -12.10 -17.64
CA ASN A 393 7.33 -11.20 -16.68
C ASN A 393 8.34 -10.27 -15.99
N MET A 394 9.63 -10.43 -16.29
CA MET A 394 10.76 -9.66 -15.74
C MET A 394 10.82 -9.69 -14.19
N THR A 395 10.25 -10.74 -13.57
CA THR A 395 10.35 -10.96 -12.12
C THR A 395 11.60 -11.77 -11.77
N LEU A 396 12.07 -11.63 -10.54
CA LEU A 396 13.21 -12.37 -9.99
C LEU A 396 12.85 -13.79 -9.54
N GLN A 397 11.62 -14.23 -9.75
CA GLN A 397 11.12 -15.50 -9.28
C GLN A 397 11.30 -16.59 -10.33
N ASP A 398 11.74 -17.77 -9.88
CA ASP A 398 11.84 -18.98 -10.72
C ASP A 398 10.46 -19.64 -10.96
N ALA A 399 10.43 -20.76 -11.65
CA ALA A 399 9.21 -21.53 -11.92
C ALA A 399 8.49 -21.99 -10.65
N ASP A 400 9.22 -22.11 -9.55
CA ASP A 400 8.69 -22.43 -8.22
C ASP A 400 8.17 -21.20 -7.45
N GLY A 401 8.36 -20.01 -8.01
CA GLY A 401 7.99 -18.73 -7.42
C GLY A 401 8.98 -18.20 -6.39
N LEU A 402 10.18 -18.82 -6.26
CA LEU A 402 11.21 -18.39 -5.31
C LEU A 402 12.18 -17.39 -5.97
N ILE A 403 12.67 -16.44 -5.17
CA ILE A 403 13.58 -15.39 -5.63
C ILE A 403 14.97 -15.97 -5.91
N ARG A 404 15.53 -15.67 -7.09
CA ARG A 404 16.83 -16.13 -7.54
C ARG A 404 17.60 -15.02 -8.28
N GLY A 405 18.93 -15.05 -8.17
CA GLY A 405 19.84 -14.28 -9.02
C GLY A 405 19.69 -12.76 -8.93
N ASN A 406 19.40 -12.25 -7.73
CA ASN A 406 19.16 -10.84 -7.48
C ASN A 406 20.45 -9.98 -7.45
N TYR A 407 20.29 -8.66 -7.47
CA TYR A 407 21.36 -7.68 -7.41
C TYR A 407 22.30 -7.89 -6.21
N PHE A 408 21.77 -8.15 -5.04
CA PHE A 408 22.56 -8.31 -3.81
C PHE A 408 23.47 -9.53 -3.87
N ASP A 409 22.99 -10.67 -4.42
CA ASP A 409 23.81 -11.86 -4.63
C ASP A 409 25.00 -11.58 -5.55
N ARG A 410 24.76 -10.79 -6.63
CA ARG A 410 25.82 -10.43 -7.57
C ARG A 410 26.88 -9.52 -6.94
N VAL A 411 26.45 -8.53 -6.16
CA VAL A 411 27.39 -7.64 -5.43
C VAL A 411 28.15 -8.42 -4.36
N MET A 412 27.50 -9.29 -3.60
CA MET A 412 28.17 -10.13 -2.60
C MET A 412 29.22 -11.02 -3.25
N LYS A 413 28.88 -11.66 -4.37
CA LYS A 413 29.84 -12.49 -5.12
C LYS A 413 31.05 -11.70 -5.59
N LEU A 414 30.88 -10.46 -6.06
CA LEU A 414 31.96 -9.58 -6.43
C LEU A 414 32.90 -9.32 -5.25
N ILE A 415 32.35 -8.88 -4.11
CA ILE A 415 33.12 -8.59 -2.89
C ILE A 415 33.88 -9.83 -2.41
N MET A 416 33.24 -11.00 -2.40
CA MET A 416 33.90 -12.26 -1.98
C MET A 416 34.98 -12.71 -2.94
N THR A 417 34.82 -12.44 -4.23
CA THR A 417 35.86 -12.73 -5.25
C THR A 417 37.09 -11.85 -5.02
N ASP A 418 36.91 -10.55 -4.78
CA ASP A 418 38.02 -9.62 -4.48
C ASP A 418 38.73 -10.03 -3.18
N PHE A 419 37.96 -10.38 -2.13
CA PHE A 419 38.53 -10.88 -0.87
C PHE A 419 39.36 -12.14 -1.10
N SER A 420 38.85 -13.11 -1.86
CA SER A 420 39.59 -14.34 -2.21
C SER A 420 40.86 -14.04 -2.98
N ASN A 421 40.82 -13.11 -3.96
CA ASN A 421 42.00 -12.73 -4.74
C ASN A 421 43.06 -12.09 -3.82
N TYR A 422 42.68 -11.16 -2.93
CA TYR A 422 43.63 -10.54 -1.99
C TYR A 422 44.18 -11.54 -0.97
N SER A 423 43.37 -12.48 -0.50
CA SER A 423 43.80 -13.50 0.47
C SER A 423 44.95 -14.38 -0.03
N THR A 424 45.09 -14.55 -1.38
CA THR A 424 46.18 -15.32 -1.95
C THR A 424 47.58 -14.65 -1.77
N PHE A 425 47.61 -13.39 -1.37
CA PHE A 425 48.82 -12.60 -1.13
C PHE A 425 49.00 -12.24 0.37
N TYR A 426 48.18 -12.79 1.25
CA TYR A 426 48.21 -12.46 2.69
C TYR A 426 49.26 -13.23 3.49
N ASP A 427 49.76 -14.37 3.00
CA ASP A 427 50.82 -15.18 3.61
C ASP A 427 52.24 -14.59 3.26
#